data_c70c7fecbe5a7611eb2baced36e51480
#
_entry.id   c70c7fecbe5a7611eb2baced36e51480
#
_cell.length_a   1.000
_cell.length_b   1.000
_cell.length_c   1.000
_cell.angle_alpha   90.00
_cell.angle_beta   90.00
_cell.angle_gamma   90.00
#
_symmetry.space_group_name_H-M   'P 1'
#
loop_
_entity.id
_entity.type
_entity.pdbx_description
1 polymer ?
#
loop_
_entity_poly.entity_id
_entity_poly.type
_entity_poly.pdbx_seq_one_letter_code
_entity_poly.pdbx_strand_id
1 'polypeptide(L)'
;MKTSLLKSFAVVLLILVAAFTTTETKPVDASKSSIKWVGHKVTGQHEGTITLQEGTLEFNANQLTGGNFVMDMTTINTTDLQGEYKNKLDGHLKADDFFGVETHKTAALVFTAVTKNGETYSVVGDLTIKDITNEITFELAVSENTASTTFQVDRTKYGIKYGSASFFDGLKDKAIYNEFDLTVSLKF
;
A
#
# COMPACT_ATOMS: atom_id res chain seq x y z
N MET A 1 -51.02 62.47 -25.81
CA MET A 1 -49.95 61.54 -26.29
C MET A 1 -49.26 60.96 -25.06
N LYS A 2 -49.53 59.69 -24.74
CA LYS A 2 -48.91 59.00 -23.62
C LYS A 2 -48.00 57.92 -24.22
N THR A 3 -46.69 58.10 -24.08
CA THR A 3 -45.65 57.13 -24.52
C THR A 3 -45.42 56.13 -23.38
N SER A 4 -45.80 54.88 -23.67
CA SER A 4 -45.55 53.72 -22.77
C SER A 4 -44.13 53.25 -22.99
N LEU A 5 -43.30 53.31 -21.94
CA LEU A 5 -41.98 52.66 -21.90
C LEU A 5 -42.15 51.18 -21.53
N LEU A 6 -41.96 50.27 -22.49
CA LEU A 6 -41.77 48.85 -22.22
C LEU A 6 -40.37 48.64 -21.61
N LYS A 7 -40.32 48.26 -20.36
CA LYS A 7 -39.09 47.77 -19.72
C LYS A 7 -38.94 46.30 -20.03
N SER A 8 -38.03 45.96 -20.92
CA SER A 8 -37.60 44.57 -21.17
C SER A 8 -36.77 44.05 -20.02
N PHE A 9 -37.31 43.11 -19.25
CA PHE A 9 -36.58 42.37 -18.26
C PHE A 9 -35.90 41.18 -18.94
N ALA A 10 -34.58 41.25 -19.13
CA ALA A 10 -33.81 40.13 -19.60
C ALA A 10 -33.54 39.18 -18.41
N VAL A 11 -34.21 38.05 -18.37
CA VAL A 11 -33.91 37.00 -17.41
C VAL A 11 -32.70 36.23 -17.92
N VAL A 12 -31.53 36.44 -17.29
CA VAL A 12 -30.33 35.64 -17.54
C VAL A 12 -30.47 34.33 -16.75
N LEU A 13 -30.79 33.25 -17.47
CA LEU A 13 -30.85 31.89 -16.93
C LEU A 13 -29.42 31.38 -16.76
N LEU A 14 -28.90 31.42 -15.52
CA LEU A 14 -27.61 30.84 -15.17
C LEU A 14 -27.76 29.31 -15.11
N ILE A 15 -27.36 28.60 -16.18
CA ILE A 15 -27.31 27.14 -16.19
C ILE A 15 -26.09 26.71 -15.40
N LEU A 16 -26.29 26.24 -14.15
CA LEU A 16 -25.25 25.55 -13.38
C LEU A 16 -25.04 24.18 -14.02
N VAL A 17 -23.97 24.03 -14.80
CA VAL A 17 -23.51 22.72 -15.27
C VAL A 17 -22.81 22.07 -14.07
N ALA A 18 -23.52 21.20 -13.37
CA ALA A 18 -22.90 20.30 -12.40
C ALA A 18 -22.03 19.30 -13.17
N ALA A 19 -20.73 19.50 -13.16
CA ALA A 19 -19.78 18.52 -13.66
C ALA A 19 -19.87 17.28 -12.76
N PHE A 20 -20.54 16.23 -13.21
CA PHE A 20 -20.46 14.92 -12.57
C PHE A 20 -19.05 14.37 -12.82
N THR A 21 -18.19 14.42 -11.81
CA THR A 21 -16.92 13.73 -11.85
C THR A 21 -17.19 12.25 -11.59
N THR A 22 -16.97 11.41 -12.58
CA THR A 22 -17.10 9.96 -12.45
C THR A 22 -15.77 9.40 -11.94
N THR A 23 -15.80 8.73 -10.79
CA THR A 23 -14.67 7.93 -10.31
C THR A 23 -14.59 6.66 -11.17
N GLU A 24 -13.44 6.41 -11.77
CA GLU A 24 -13.10 5.19 -12.48
C GLU A 24 -12.31 4.29 -11.54
N THR A 25 -12.77 3.05 -11.35
CA THR A 25 -12.04 2.02 -10.59
C THR A 25 -11.35 1.08 -11.56
N LYS A 26 -10.03 0.97 -11.45
CA LYS A 26 -9.22 0.05 -12.25
C LYS A 26 -8.76 -1.13 -11.40
N PRO A 27 -9.15 -2.36 -11.76
CA PRO A 27 -8.65 -3.55 -11.07
C PRO A 27 -7.17 -3.74 -11.37
N VAL A 28 -6.41 -4.16 -10.36
CA VAL A 28 -5.00 -4.51 -10.49
C VAL A 28 -4.87 -5.97 -10.91
N ASP A 29 -4.10 -6.23 -11.94
CA ASP A 29 -3.74 -7.59 -12.38
C ASP A 29 -2.73 -8.19 -11.39
N ALA A 30 -3.22 -8.96 -10.41
CA ALA A 30 -2.40 -9.58 -9.39
C ALA A 30 -1.33 -10.52 -9.99
N SER A 31 -1.64 -11.17 -11.12
CA SER A 31 -0.71 -12.11 -11.78
C SER A 31 0.49 -11.43 -12.45
N LYS A 32 0.37 -10.14 -12.76
CA LYS A 32 1.43 -9.31 -13.36
C LYS A 32 2.02 -8.29 -12.39
N SER A 33 1.53 -8.29 -11.15
CA SER A 33 2.02 -7.44 -10.07
C SER A 33 3.02 -8.18 -9.19
N SER A 34 3.87 -7.46 -8.50
CA SER A 34 4.86 -8.05 -7.60
C SER A 34 5.04 -7.22 -6.34
N ILE A 35 5.19 -7.92 -5.22
CA ILE A 35 5.56 -7.34 -3.93
C ILE A 35 6.81 -8.09 -3.46
N LYS A 36 7.92 -7.37 -3.32
CA LYS A 36 9.19 -7.88 -2.78
C LYS A 36 9.44 -7.28 -1.43
N TRP A 37 9.95 -8.08 -0.50
CA TRP A 37 10.38 -7.63 0.82
C TRP A 37 11.87 -7.87 1.02
N VAL A 38 12.52 -6.99 1.80
CA VAL A 38 13.88 -7.18 2.31
C VAL A 38 13.87 -6.93 3.82
N GLY A 39 14.23 -7.96 4.56
CA GLY A 39 14.38 -7.90 6.02
C GLY A 39 15.85 -7.85 6.41
N HIS A 40 16.20 -6.93 7.30
CA HIS A 40 17.59 -6.66 7.68
C HIS A 40 17.91 -7.17 9.09
N LYS A 41 19.12 -7.63 9.29
CA LYS A 41 19.71 -7.97 10.59
C LYS A 41 21.16 -7.50 10.64
N VAL A 42 21.76 -7.45 11.82
CA VAL A 42 23.16 -7.00 12.00
C VAL A 42 24.15 -7.75 11.11
N THR A 43 23.91 -9.03 10.85
CA THR A 43 24.83 -9.90 10.09
C THR A 43 24.45 -10.07 8.62
N GLY A 44 23.48 -9.32 8.09
CA GLY A 44 23.06 -9.42 6.68
C GLY A 44 21.58 -9.15 6.50
N GLN A 45 21.04 -9.66 5.41
CA GLN A 45 19.63 -9.48 5.04
C GLN A 45 19.10 -10.75 4.41
N HIS A 46 17.77 -10.86 4.36
CA HIS A 46 17.05 -11.85 3.56
C HIS A 46 15.99 -11.14 2.74
N GLU A 47 15.66 -11.71 1.59
CA GLU A 47 14.66 -11.17 0.69
C GLU A 47 13.68 -12.23 0.20
N GLY A 48 12.53 -11.75 -0.25
CA GLY A 48 11.52 -12.62 -0.79
C GLY A 48 10.31 -11.90 -1.36
N THR A 49 9.22 -12.62 -1.48
CA THR A 49 8.00 -12.13 -2.11
C THR A 49 6.76 -12.44 -1.29
N ILE A 50 5.71 -11.66 -1.52
CA ILE A 50 4.33 -11.90 -1.07
C ILE A 50 3.44 -11.70 -2.28
N THR A 51 2.39 -12.51 -2.43
CA THR A 51 1.44 -12.39 -3.53
C THR A 51 0.37 -11.34 -3.20
N LEU A 52 0.09 -10.46 -4.14
CA LEU A 52 -1.13 -9.65 -4.13
C LEU A 52 -2.33 -10.56 -4.40
N GLN A 53 -3.30 -10.61 -3.51
CA GLN A 53 -4.53 -11.38 -3.70
C GLN A 53 -5.49 -10.61 -4.61
N GLU A 54 -5.71 -9.34 -4.31
CA GLU A 54 -6.55 -8.44 -5.09
C GLU A 54 -6.15 -6.99 -4.83
N GLY A 55 -6.50 -6.11 -5.75
CA GLY A 55 -6.27 -4.68 -5.60
C GLY A 55 -7.06 -3.86 -6.60
N THR A 56 -7.33 -2.62 -6.22
CA THR A 56 -7.96 -1.62 -7.08
C THR A 56 -7.27 -0.28 -6.91
N LEU A 57 -7.27 0.51 -7.99
CA LEU A 57 -6.90 1.92 -7.98
C LEU A 57 -8.11 2.74 -8.44
N GLU A 58 -8.33 3.87 -7.80
CA GLU A 58 -9.43 4.78 -8.10
C GLU A 58 -8.90 6.05 -8.75
N PHE A 59 -9.52 6.47 -9.83
CA PHE A 59 -9.13 7.66 -10.59
C PHE A 59 -10.33 8.59 -10.77
N ASN A 60 -10.05 9.88 -10.74
CA ASN A 60 -10.99 10.92 -11.16
C ASN A 60 -10.28 11.81 -12.19
N ALA A 61 -10.85 11.94 -13.40
CA ALA A 61 -10.24 12.67 -14.51
C ALA A 61 -8.76 12.32 -14.72
N ASN A 62 -8.42 11.02 -14.72
CA ASN A 62 -7.06 10.46 -14.84
C ASN A 62 -6.10 10.79 -13.69
N GLN A 63 -6.57 11.36 -12.60
CA GLN A 63 -5.79 11.55 -11.39
C GLN A 63 -6.12 10.47 -10.36
N LEU A 64 -5.10 9.87 -9.77
CA LEU A 64 -5.27 8.90 -8.69
C LEU A 64 -5.93 9.57 -7.49
N THR A 65 -6.97 8.95 -6.96
CA THR A 65 -7.73 9.45 -5.80
C THR A 65 -7.88 8.45 -4.67
N GLY A 66 -7.63 7.15 -4.94
CA GLY A 66 -7.78 6.10 -3.96
C GLY A 66 -7.16 4.78 -4.40
N GLY A 67 -7.15 3.81 -3.51
CA GLY A 67 -6.71 2.45 -3.77
C GLY A 67 -6.97 1.53 -2.59
N ASN A 68 -7.17 0.25 -2.89
CA ASN A 68 -7.40 -0.79 -1.90
C ASN A 68 -6.70 -2.08 -2.34
N PHE A 69 -5.97 -2.73 -1.42
CA PHE A 69 -5.14 -3.89 -1.72
C PHE A 69 -5.21 -4.92 -0.61
N VAL A 70 -5.27 -6.18 -0.97
CA VAL A 70 -5.19 -7.32 -0.05
C VAL A 70 -4.03 -8.21 -0.47
N MET A 71 -3.13 -8.50 0.46
CA MET A 71 -2.00 -9.40 0.29
C MET A 71 -2.29 -10.75 0.95
N ASP A 72 -1.97 -11.86 0.26
CA ASP A 72 -2.05 -13.21 0.82
C ASP A 72 -0.77 -13.50 1.62
N MET A 73 -0.83 -13.39 2.94
CA MET A 73 0.29 -13.60 3.84
C MET A 73 0.75 -15.05 3.90
N THR A 74 -0.09 -16.01 3.50
CA THR A 74 0.28 -17.43 3.46
C THR A 74 1.32 -17.73 2.38
N THR A 75 1.44 -16.81 1.40
CA THR A 75 2.38 -16.89 0.28
C THR A 75 3.76 -16.30 0.56
N ILE A 76 4.04 -15.83 1.78
CA ILE A 76 5.38 -15.35 2.15
C ILE A 76 6.39 -16.43 1.76
N ASN A 77 7.39 -16.01 0.96
CA ASN A 77 8.34 -16.90 0.34
C ASN A 77 9.71 -16.25 0.27
N THR A 78 10.72 -16.86 0.89
CA THR A 78 12.12 -16.44 0.81
C THR A 78 12.71 -16.83 -0.54
N THR A 79 13.46 -15.94 -1.19
CA THR A 79 14.02 -16.16 -2.53
C THR A 79 15.54 -16.23 -2.58
N ASP A 80 16.23 -15.74 -1.56
CA ASP A 80 17.70 -15.73 -1.44
C ASP A 80 18.27 -16.99 -0.77
N LEU A 81 17.42 -17.88 -0.25
CA LEU A 81 17.82 -19.15 0.39
C LEU A 81 17.24 -20.34 -0.33
N GLN A 82 17.84 -21.52 -0.10
CA GLN A 82 17.41 -22.81 -0.65
C GLN A 82 17.37 -23.91 0.43
N GLY A 83 16.64 -24.98 0.13
CA GLY A 83 16.59 -26.18 0.96
C GLY A 83 16.13 -25.92 2.40
N GLU A 84 16.82 -26.52 3.37
CA GLU A 84 16.44 -26.49 4.77
C GLU A 84 16.47 -25.06 5.37
N TYR A 85 17.42 -24.22 4.95
CA TYR A 85 17.53 -22.84 5.44
C TYR A 85 16.34 -21.99 5.01
N LYS A 86 15.91 -22.14 3.75
CA LYS A 86 14.69 -21.52 3.25
C LYS A 86 13.47 -21.97 4.06
N ASN A 87 13.29 -23.29 4.25
CA ASN A 87 12.14 -23.82 4.98
C ASN A 87 12.09 -23.31 6.42
N LYS A 88 13.25 -23.21 7.07
CA LYS A 88 13.36 -22.67 8.44
C LYS A 88 12.95 -21.19 8.49
N LEU A 89 13.42 -20.37 7.54
CA LEU A 89 13.07 -18.96 7.52
C LEU A 89 11.59 -18.76 7.16
N ASP A 90 11.09 -19.41 6.13
CA ASP A 90 9.66 -19.34 5.75
C ASP A 90 8.75 -19.79 6.90
N GLY A 91 9.11 -20.87 7.59
CA GLY A 91 8.37 -21.36 8.76
C GLY A 91 8.38 -20.35 9.90
N HIS A 92 9.53 -19.72 10.16
CA HIS A 92 9.64 -18.69 11.19
C HIS A 92 8.85 -17.42 10.85
N LEU A 93 8.94 -16.94 9.61
CA LEU A 93 8.16 -15.78 9.17
C LEU A 93 6.64 -16.01 9.30
N LYS A 94 6.19 -17.26 9.11
CA LYS A 94 4.77 -17.65 9.21
C LYS A 94 4.30 -17.89 10.64
N ALA A 95 5.21 -18.11 11.59
CA ALA A 95 4.90 -18.45 12.98
C ALA A 95 4.21 -17.28 13.73
N ASP A 96 3.56 -17.60 14.86
CA ASP A 96 2.75 -16.66 15.64
C ASP A 96 3.55 -15.51 16.23
N ASP A 97 4.83 -15.74 16.56
CA ASP A 97 5.77 -14.73 17.08
C ASP A 97 6.30 -13.79 16.00
N PHE A 98 5.94 -14.06 14.72
CA PHE A 98 6.21 -13.19 13.57
C PHE A 98 4.91 -12.75 12.90
N PHE A 99 4.58 -13.21 11.69
CA PHE A 99 3.34 -12.78 11.00
C PHE A 99 2.09 -13.55 11.40
N GLY A 100 2.20 -14.73 12.02
CA GLY A 100 1.07 -15.52 12.53
C GLY A 100 0.06 -15.89 11.43
N VAL A 101 0.54 -16.37 10.28
CA VAL A 101 -0.28 -16.49 9.06
C VAL A 101 -1.41 -17.53 9.14
N GLU A 102 -1.37 -18.44 10.09
CA GLU A 102 -2.46 -19.38 10.34
C GLU A 102 -3.74 -18.66 10.80
N THR A 103 -3.56 -17.62 11.62
CA THR A 103 -4.64 -16.77 12.15
C THR A 103 -4.87 -15.54 11.28
N HIS A 104 -3.79 -14.89 10.83
CA HIS A 104 -3.81 -13.64 10.07
C HIS A 104 -3.40 -13.91 8.63
N LYS A 105 -4.33 -14.45 7.83
CA LYS A 105 -4.04 -14.91 6.45
C LYS A 105 -3.80 -13.78 5.46
N THR A 106 -4.25 -12.58 5.78
CA THR A 106 -4.15 -11.41 4.90
C THR A 106 -3.55 -10.22 5.61
N ALA A 107 -2.90 -9.35 4.84
CA ALA A 107 -2.63 -7.96 5.19
C ALA A 107 -3.40 -7.06 4.20
N ALA A 108 -3.73 -5.84 4.61
CA ALA A 108 -4.50 -4.93 3.78
C ALA A 108 -3.91 -3.52 3.80
N LEU A 109 -4.03 -2.80 2.69
CA LEU A 109 -3.67 -1.39 2.57
C LEU A 109 -4.83 -0.64 1.91
N VAL A 110 -5.34 0.39 2.59
CA VAL A 110 -6.38 1.28 2.08
C VAL A 110 -5.84 2.70 2.04
N PHE A 111 -5.89 3.35 0.87
CA PHE A 111 -5.48 4.75 0.75
C PHE A 111 -6.52 5.65 1.42
N THR A 112 -6.07 6.49 2.35
CA THR A 112 -6.92 7.44 3.08
C THR A 112 -6.78 8.86 2.53
N ALA A 113 -5.62 9.20 1.96
CA ALA A 113 -5.42 10.45 1.24
C ALA A 113 -4.41 10.26 0.10
N VAL A 114 -4.66 10.95 -1.02
CA VAL A 114 -3.78 10.95 -2.19
C VAL A 114 -3.61 12.38 -2.65
N THR A 115 -2.37 12.83 -2.75
CA THR A 115 -2.02 14.18 -3.22
C THR A 115 -1.01 14.09 -4.35
N LYS A 116 -1.30 14.72 -5.49
CA LYS A 116 -0.35 14.76 -6.60
C LYS A 116 0.87 15.61 -6.24
N ASN A 117 2.06 15.06 -6.41
CA ASN A 117 3.35 15.70 -6.13
C ASN A 117 4.27 15.59 -7.35
N GLY A 118 4.20 16.58 -8.24
CA GLY A 118 4.94 16.55 -9.51
C GLY A 118 4.53 15.37 -10.39
N GLU A 119 5.47 14.44 -10.62
CA GLU A 119 5.26 13.23 -11.42
C GLU A 119 4.81 12.02 -10.59
N THR A 120 4.81 12.14 -9.26
CA THR A 120 4.38 11.12 -8.31
C THR A 120 3.11 11.53 -7.56
N TYR A 121 2.66 10.65 -6.69
CA TYR A 121 1.60 10.90 -5.73
C TYR A 121 2.12 10.61 -4.32
N SER A 122 1.95 11.57 -3.41
CA SER A 122 2.11 11.33 -1.98
C SER A 122 0.85 10.65 -1.47
N VAL A 123 0.98 9.45 -0.95
CA VAL A 123 -0.12 8.60 -0.48
C VAL A 123 -0.01 8.46 1.02
N VAL A 124 -1.12 8.71 1.71
CA VAL A 124 -1.35 8.30 3.09
C VAL A 124 -2.31 7.11 3.04
N GLY A 125 -2.01 6.07 3.79
CA GLY A 125 -2.86 4.87 3.81
C GLY A 125 -2.80 4.12 5.14
N ASP A 126 -3.87 3.43 5.43
CA ASP A 126 -4.02 2.53 6.56
C ASP A 126 -3.52 1.14 6.18
N LEU A 127 -2.35 0.76 6.71
CA LEU A 127 -1.80 -0.58 6.55
C LEU A 127 -2.19 -1.44 7.76
N THR A 128 -2.85 -2.56 7.49
CA THR A 128 -3.26 -3.54 8.51
C THR A 128 -2.43 -4.81 8.37
N ILE A 129 -1.70 -5.18 9.44
CA ILE A 129 -0.96 -6.44 9.56
C ILE A 129 -1.30 -7.04 10.93
N LYS A 130 -1.59 -8.33 11.02
CA LYS A 130 -1.99 -9.01 12.27
C LYS A 130 -3.15 -8.30 12.99
N ASP A 131 -4.15 -7.84 12.25
CA ASP A 131 -5.32 -7.08 12.73
C ASP A 131 -4.97 -5.75 13.42
N ILE A 132 -3.72 -5.28 13.32
CA ILE A 132 -3.28 -3.98 13.82
C ILE A 132 -3.14 -3.04 12.64
N THR A 133 -3.84 -1.90 12.69
CA THR A 133 -3.80 -0.88 11.64
C THR A 133 -2.92 0.29 12.08
N ASN A 134 -2.03 0.71 11.19
CA ASN A 134 -1.23 1.92 11.36
C ASN A 134 -1.21 2.72 10.07
N GLU A 135 -1.22 4.03 10.22
CA GLU A 135 -1.04 4.95 9.10
C GLU A 135 0.41 4.88 8.59
N ILE A 136 0.55 4.82 7.27
CA ILE A 136 1.84 4.92 6.57
C ILE A 136 1.75 6.00 5.50
N THR A 137 2.91 6.59 5.16
CA THR A 137 3.02 7.56 4.07
C THR A 137 4.14 7.13 3.14
N PHE A 138 3.89 7.20 1.82
CA PHE A 138 4.88 6.85 0.80
C PHE A 138 4.59 7.58 -0.52
N GLU A 139 5.61 7.66 -1.39
CA GLU A 139 5.47 8.17 -2.75
C GLU A 139 5.13 7.03 -3.70
N LEU A 140 4.14 7.24 -4.58
CA LEU A 140 3.71 6.31 -5.60
C LEU A 140 3.90 6.91 -6.99
N ALA A 141 4.75 6.30 -7.80
CA ALA A 141 4.88 6.63 -9.21
C ALA A 141 3.77 5.91 -9.99
N VAL A 142 2.99 6.66 -10.76
CA VAL A 142 1.88 6.13 -11.56
C VAL A 142 2.10 6.52 -13.02
N SER A 143 2.05 5.55 -13.90
CA SER A 143 2.01 5.76 -15.34
C SER A 143 0.76 5.11 -15.94
N GLU A 144 0.63 5.04 -17.26
CA GLU A 144 -0.61 4.67 -17.96
C GLU A 144 -1.24 3.36 -17.45
N ASN A 145 -0.42 2.31 -17.23
CA ASN A 145 -0.90 0.98 -16.84
C ASN A 145 -0.08 0.37 -15.69
N THR A 146 0.69 1.20 -14.98
CA THR A 146 1.56 0.73 -13.89
C THR A 146 1.60 1.71 -12.73
N ALA A 147 1.74 1.16 -11.53
CA ALA A 147 2.12 1.95 -10.37
C ALA A 147 3.28 1.25 -9.64
N SER A 148 4.22 2.03 -9.09
CA SER A 148 5.35 1.47 -8.37
C SER A 148 5.77 2.35 -7.19
N THR A 149 6.28 1.69 -6.14
CA THR A 149 6.78 2.37 -4.95
C THR A 149 7.82 1.51 -4.23
N THR A 150 8.65 2.17 -3.43
CA THR A 150 9.51 1.51 -2.42
C THR A 150 9.38 2.30 -1.12
N PHE A 151 9.12 1.61 -0.02
CA PHE A 151 8.97 2.22 1.30
C PHE A 151 9.33 1.22 2.41
N GLN A 152 9.52 1.74 3.62
CA GLN A 152 9.85 0.94 4.81
C GLN A 152 8.63 0.79 5.72
N VAL A 153 8.55 -0.36 6.37
CA VAL A 153 7.52 -0.68 7.36
C VAL A 153 8.20 -1.11 8.66
N ASP A 154 7.88 -0.43 9.77
CA ASP A 154 8.28 -0.85 11.11
C ASP A 154 7.35 -1.97 11.59
N ARG A 155 7.85 -3.22 11.58
CA ARG A 155 7.11 -4.41 12.00
C ARG A 155 6.68 -4.39 13.47
N THR A 156 7.39 -3.64 14.30
CA THR A 156 7.10 -3.60 15.75
C THR A 156 5.80 -2.87 16.07
N LYS A 157 5.37 -1.95 15.18
CA LYS A 157 4.06 -1.29 15.25
C LYS A 157 2.89 -2.25 15.05
N TYR A 158 3.15 -3.43 14.47
CA TYR A 158 2.17 -4.50 14.23
C TYR A 158 2.35 -5.68 15.22
N GLY A 159 3.00 -5.43 16.36
CA GLY A 159 3.19 -6.42 17.41
C GLY A 159 4.27 -7.46 17.13
N ILE A 160 5.02 -7.35 16.02
CA ILE A 160 6.10 -8.28 15.65
C ILE A 160 7.40 -7.83 16.31
N LYS A 161 7.68 -8.33 17.52
CA LYS A 161 8.80 -7.88 18.36
C LYS A 161 10.01 -8.83 18.32
N TYR A 162 9.88 -10.02 17.74
CA TYR A 162 10.93 -11.04 17.75
C TYR A 162 12.27 -10.47 17.27
N GLY A 163 13.33 -10.69 18.06
CA GLY A 163 14.70 -10.24 17.75
C GLY A 163 14.91 -8.74 17.63
N SER A 164 13.96 -7.90 18.06
CA SER A 164 14.10 -6.44 18.04
C SER A 164 14.92 -5.93 19.22
N ALA A 165 15.99 -5.18 18.94
CA ALA A 165 16.80 -4.53 19.99
C ALA A 165 16.05 -3.42 20.73
N SER A 166 14.90 -2.97 20.25
CA SER A 166 14.03 -2.02 20.96
C SER A 166 13.24 -2.68 22.09
N PHE A 167 13.16 -4.02 22.14
CA PHE A 167 12.38 -4.78 23.11
C PHE A 167 13.20 -5.80 23.89
N PHE A 168 14.38 -6.19 23.39
CA PHE A 168 15.20 -7.22 24.00
C PHE A 168 16.67 -6.79 24.08
N ASP A 169 17.25 -6.87 25.27
CA ASP A 169 18.66 -6.60 25.48
C ASP A 169 19.54 -7.81 25.09
N GLY A 170 20.82 -7.54 24.83
CA GLY A 170 21.83 -8.56 24.66
C GLY A 170 21.76 -9.38 23.36
N LEU A 171 20.98 -8.96 22.39
CA LEU A 171 20.83 -9.68 21.12
C LEU A 171 22.11 -9.71 20.27
N LYS A 172 22.96 -8.69 20.38
CA LYS A 172 24.20 -8.53 19.59
C LYS A 172 23.92 -8.75 18.09
N ASP A 173 24.65 -9.64 17.46
CA ASP A 173 24.55 -10.04 16.03
C ASP A 173 23.26 -10.82 15.68
N LYS A 174 22.44 -11.18 16.68
CA LYS A 174 21.12 -11.79 16.44
C LYS A 174 20.01 -10.77 16.26
N ALA A 175 20.29 -9.47 16.48
CA ALA A 175 19.29 -8.44 16.34
C ALA A 175 18.77 -8.34 14.89
N ILE A 176 17.44 -8.26 14.76
CA ILE A 176 16.72 -8.03 13.52
C ILE A 176 16.22 -6.58 13.56
N TYR A 177 16.42 -5.82 12.50
CA TYR A 177 15.97 -4.44 12.43
C TYR A 177 14.44 -4.36 12.49
N ASN A 178 13.94 -3.27 13.01
CA ASN A 178 12.49 -3.07 13.12
C ASN A 178 11.88 -2.86 11.75
N GLU A 179 12.59 -2.16 10.90
CA GLU A 179 12.14 -1.81 9.55
C GLU A 179 12.52 -2.90 8.55
N PHE A 180 11.60 -3.17 7.63
CA PHE A 180 11.83 -3.92 6.40
C PHE A 180 11.40 -3.11 5.20
N ASP A 181 12.08 -3.32 4.07
CA ASP A 181 11.76 -2.64 2.83
C ASP A 181 10.70 -3.41 2.05
N LEU A 182 9.78 -2.68 1.43
CA LEU A 182 8.85 -3.19 0.43
C LEU A 182 9.11 -2.49 -0.90
N THR A 183 9.25 -3.28 -1.97
CA THR A 183 9.25 -2.80 -3.36
C THR A 183 8.05 -3.39 -4.06
N VAL A 184 7.15 -2.51 -4.53
CA VAL A 184 5.88 -2.88 -5.14
C VAL A 184 5.84 -2.42 -6.58
N SER A 185 5.40 -3.30 -7.47
CA SER A 185 5.10 -2.99 -8.87
C SER A 185 3.73 -3.55 -9.21
N LEU A 186 2.81 -2.68 -9.60
CA LEU A 186 1.42 -3.01 -9.94
C LEU A 186 1.20 -2.85 -11.44
N LYS A 187 0.34 -3.72 -12.01
CA LYS A 187 -0.23 -3.62 -13.36
C LYS A 187 -1.74 -3.49 -13.27
N PHE A 188 -2.34 -2.55 -14.03
CA PHE A 188 -3.79 -2.33 -14.03
C PHE A 188 -4.30 -1.85 -15.40
#